data_74af4afa6e7e41f9b03c42bc2fc33dca
#
_entry.id   74af4afa6e7e41f9b03c42bc2fc33dca
#
_cell.length_a   1.000
_cell.length_b   1.000
_cell.length_c   1.000
_cell.angle_alpha   90.00
_cell.angle_beta   90.00
_cell.angle_gamma   90.00
#
_symmetry.space_group_name_H-M   'P 1'
#
loop_
_entity.id
_entity.type
_entity.pdbx_description
1 polymer ?
#
loop_
_entity_poly.entity_id
_entity_poly.type
_entity_poly.pdbx_seq_one_letter_code
_entity_poly.pdbx_strand_id
1 'polypeptide(L)'
;MAGITGLGTTYNLPNYTGVLHSLSPAATPFFSAIGGLNGGGQTTSTEFEWSTYDLRNPGQNTKTEGATAPTAEARVRANVTNVTQIHQEKVSVAYSKQAARGQKAGTNNDQSGNVQSERDWQIEQMLKQMILDVEWSFINGTYAKPGSNGTARQTRGLVQAITTNKLERGTAITGASSATDTITSTAHGLANDTAIVFTETGAATGIVAGRVYYVASKATD
;
A
#
# COMPACT_ATOMS: atom_id res chain seq x y z
N MET A 1 1.66 64.28 16.46
CA MET A 1 0.93 62.99 16.68
C MET A 1 1.63 61.91 15.86
N ALA A 2 2.16 60.91 16.50
CA ALA A 2 2.68 59.77 15.78
C ALA A 2 1.48 59.01 15.20
N GLY A 3 1.46 58.80 13.89
CA GLY A 3 0.42 58.02 13.23
C GLY A 3 0.45 56.57 13.68
N ILE A 4 -0.71 55.91 13.68
CA ILE A 4 -0.81 54.47 13.93
C ILE A 4 -0.13 53.74 12.76
N THR A 5 0.91 52.99 13.04
CA THR A 5 1.60 52.18 12.03
C THR A 5 0.91 50.83 11.87
N GLY A 6 0.97 50.22 10.68
CA GLY A 6 0.40 48.91 10.42
C GLY A 6 1.02 47.78 11.24
N LEU A 7 2.11 48.03 11.98
CA LEU A 7 2.75 47.15 12.95
C LEU A 7 2.31 47.41 14.39
N GLY A 8 1.18 48.13 14.61
CA GLY A 8 0.61 48.34 15.94
C GLY A 8 0.36 47.00 16.65
N THR A 9 0.69 46.94 17.94
CA THR A 9 0.55 45.73 18.76
C THR A 9 -0.86 45.44 19.24
N THR A 10 -1.77 46.42 19.08
CA THR A 10 -3.17 46.28 19.52
C THR A 10 -4.05 45.93 18.32
N TYR A 11 -4.83 44.89 18.43
CA TYR A 11 -5.73 44.36 17.39
C TYR A 11 -5.04 43.89 16.08
N ASN A 12 -3.76 43.72 16.08
CA ASN A 12 -2.98 43.23 14.93
C ASN A 12 -2.91 41.68 14.94
N LEU A 13 -4.09 41.04 14.83
CA LEU A 13 -4.21 39.61 14.83
C LEU A 13 -3.95 39.02 13.43
N PRO A 14 -3.42 37.80 13.34
CA PRO A 14 -3.26 37.10 12.08
C PRO A 14 -4.60 37.00 11.33
N ASN A 15 -4.59 37.22 10.04
CA ASN A 15 -5.77 37.06 9.21
C ASN A 15 -5.91 35.58 8.81
N TYR A 16 -7.03 34.98 9.19
CA TYR A 16 -7.38 33.63 8.79
C TYR A 16 -8.21 33.66 7.51
N THR A 17 -7.78 32.96 6.48
CA THR A 17 -8.48 32.92 5.19
C THR A 17 -9.79 32.14 5.24
N GLY A 18 -10.06 31.40 6.31
CA GLY A 18 -11.26 30.59 6.46
C GLY A 18 -11.31 29.32 5.61
N VAL A 19 -10.26 29.05 4.83
CA VAL A 19 -10.15 27.85 3.98
C VAL A 19 -9.21 26.84 4.64
N LEU A 20 -9.69 25.61 4.79
CA LEU A 20 -8.88 24.49 5.26
C LEU A 20 -8.25 23.77 4.05
N HIS A 21 -6.93 23.69 4.06
CA HIS A 21 -6.17 22.97 3.05
C HIS A 21 -5.71 21.63 3.62
N SER A 22 -6.01 20.53 2.93
CA SER A 22 -5.47 19.21 3.26
C SER A 22 -4.03 19.10 2.77
N LEU A 23 -3.13 18.71 3.65
CA LEU A 23 -1.73 18.48 3.32
C LEU A 23 -1.47 17.02 2.91
N SER A 24 -2.42 16.13 3.20
CA SER A 24 -2.29 14.70 2.89
C SER A 24 -3.07 14.35 1.63
N PRO A 25 -2.51 13.52 0.73
CA PRO A 25 -3.25 13.02 -0.42
C PRO A 25 -4.41 12.13 0.06
N ALA A 26 -5.61 12.40 -0.45
CA ALA A 26 -6.82 11.63 -0.13
C ALA A 26 -7.29 10.78 -1.34
N ALA A 27 -6.46 10.63 -2.37
CA ALA A 27 -6.81 9.85 -3.55
C ALA A 27 -6.67 8.35 -3.28
N THR A 28 -7.70 7.60 -3.66
CA THR A 28 -7.75 6.14 -3.54
C THR A 28 -8.03 5.51 -4.90
N PRO A 29 -7.03 5.52 -5.81
CA PRO A 29 -7.22 5.10 -7.20
C PRO A 29 -7.53 3.61 -7.32
N PHE A 30 -6.91 2.75 -6.52
CA PHE A 30 -7.15 1.30 -6.56
C PHE A 30 -8.56 0.96 -6.06
N PHE A 31 -8.96 1.50 -4.92
CA PHE A 31 -10.30 1.30 -4.38
C PHE A 31 -11.39 1.78 -5.33
N SER A 32 -11.18 2.94 -5.97
CA SER A 32 -12.09 3.47 -6.99
C SER A 32 -12.16 2.59 -8.23
N ALA A 33 -11.02 2.06 -8.69
CA ALA A 33 -10.95 1.20 -9.89
C ALA A 33 -11.69 -0.14 -9.72
N ILE A 34 -11.72 -0.71 -8.51
CA ILE A 34 -12.47 -1.95 -8.22
C ILE A 34 -13.96 -1.72 -7.93
N GLY A 35 -14.45 -0.47 -8.04
CA GLY A 35 -15.86 -0.11 -7.86
C GLY A 35 -16.22 0.47 -6.49
N GLY A 36 -15.24 0.80 -5.66
CA GLY A 36 -15.45 1.42 -4.34
C GLY A 36 -16.25 0.51 -3.39
N LEU A 37 -17.11 1.12 -2.58
CA LEU A 37 -17.96 0.40 -1.62
C LEU A 37 -19.01 -0.53 -2.28
N ASN A 38 -19.34 -0.32 -3.55
CA ASN A 38 -20.30 -1.11 -4.30
C ASN A 38 -19.64 -2.15 -5.22
N GLY A 39 -18.30 -2.18 -5.24
CA GLY A 39 -17.54 -3.09 -6.08
C GLY A 39 -17.43 -4.49 -5.47
N GLY A 40 -17.23 -5.48 -6.34
CA GLY A 40 -17.00 -6.87 -5.94
C GLY A 40 -18.23 -7.65 -5.52
N GLY A 41 -17.99 -8.84 -4.95
CA GLY A 41 -19.02 -9.72 -4.43
C GLY A 41 -19.28 -9.51 -2.93
N GLN A 42 -20.44 -9.91 -2.48
CA GLN A 42 -20.76 -9.94 -1.05
C GLN A 42 -20.53 -11.33 -0.47
N THR A 43 -20.08 -11.40 0.77
CA THR A 43 -19.97 -12.64 1.54
C THR A 43 -20.66 -12.49 2.88
N THR A 44 -21.34 -13.56 3.30
CA THR A 44 -21.94 -13.67 4.63
C THR A 44 -21.03 -14.41 5.62
N SER A 45 -19.89 -14.92 5.15
CA SER A 45 -18.90 -15.61 5.95
C SER A 45 -17.71 -14.72 6.28
N THR A 46 -17.00 -15.07 7.34
CA THR A 46 -15.74 -14.45 7.71
C THR A 46 -14.57 -14.86 6.82
N GLU A 47 -14.74 -15.95 6.09
CA GLU A 47 -13.79 -16.49 5.11
C GLU A 47 -14.52 -16.72 3.79
N PHE A 48 -13.84 -16.48 2.69
CA PHE A 48 -14.32 -16.75 1.36
C PHE A 48 -13.22 -17.38 0.52
N GLU A 49 -13.65 -18.21 -0.42
CA GLU A 49 -12.77 -19.01 -1.26
C GLU A 49 -13.17 -18.86 -2.73
N TRP A 50 -12.18 -18.99 -3.60
CA TRP A 50 -12.38 -19.12 -5.03
C TRP A 50 -11.43 -20.14 -5.62
N SER A 51 -11.87 -20.80 -6.69
CA SER A 51 -11.06 -21.79 -7.38
C SER A 51 -10.23 -21.16 -8.48
N THR A 52 -8.98 -21.56 -8.57
CA THR A 52 -8.05 -21.20 -9.63
C THR A 52 -7.59 -22.46 -10.36
N TYR A 53 -7.24 -22.33 -11.62
CA TYR A 53 -6.57 -23.37 -12.39
C TYR A 53 -5.55 -22.75 -13.32
N ASP A 54 -4.56 -23.52 -13.73
CA ASP A 54 -3.54 -23.08 -14.66
C ASP A 54 -3.57 -23.94 -15.93
N LEU A 55 -3.24 -23.32 -17.05
CA LEU A 55 -3.05 -24.00 -18.32
C LEU A 55 -1.55 -24.32 -18.49
N ARG A 56 -1.26 -25.40 -19.20
CA ARG A 56 0.12 -25.66 -19.60
C ARG A 56 0.67 -24.51 -20.44
N ASN A 57 1.95 -24.33 -20.43
CA ASN A 57 2.61 -23.38 -21.30
C ASN A 57 2.29 -23.69 -22.78
N PRO A 58 2.02 -22.67 -23.61
CA PRO A 58 1.82 -22.87 -25.04
C PRO A 58 3.05 -23.47 -25.68
N GLY A 59 2.85 -24.36 -26.62
CA GLY A 59 3.91 -25.01 -27.37
C GLY A 59 3.42 -25.37 -28.79
N GLN A 60 4.35 -25.66 -29.66
CA GLN A 60 4.06 -26.04 -31.04
C GLN A 60 3.52 -27.50 -31.12
N ASN A 61 2.30 -27.72 -30.71
CA ASN A 61 1.66 -29.03 -30.59
C ASN A 61 1.36 -29.69 -31.93
N THR A 62 2.41 -29.91 -32.74
CA THR A 62 2.34 -30.59 -34.05
C THR A 62 2.66 -32.07 -33.91
N LYS A 63 2.03 -32.89 -34.76
CA LYS A 63 2.25 -34.34 -34.85
C LYS A 63 2.36 -34.74 -36.32
N THR A 64 3.03 -35.84 -36.59
CA THR A 64 3.06 -36.48 -37.92
C THR A 64 1.75 -37.23 -38.16
N GLU A 65 1.44 -37.44 -39.44
CA GLU A 65 0.29 -38.29 -39.80
C GLU A 65 0.45 -39.72 -39.25
N GLY A 66 -0.63 -40.24 -38.69
CA GLY A 66 -0.64 -41.59 -38.05
C GLY A 66 0.05 -41.65 -36.68
N ALA A 67 0.44 -40.55 -36.07
CA ALA A 67 1.01 -40.55 -34.74
C ALA A 67 -0.01 -41.02 -33.68
N THR A 68 0.44 -41.82 -32.72
CA THR A 68 -0.38 -42.22 -31.58
C THR A 68 -0.77 -41.01 -30.76
N ALA A 69 -2.02 -41.02 -30.26
CA ALA A 69 -2.51 -39.97 -29.37
C ALA A 69 -1.58 -39.78 -28.15
N PRO A 70 -1.31 -38.54 -27.74
CA PRO A 70 -0.52 -38.26 -26.54
C PRO A 70 -1.22 -38.76 -25.27
N THR A 71 -0.46 -38.95 -24.23
CA THR A 71 -1.00 -39.28 -22.91
C THR A 71 -1.95 -38.17 -22.44
N ALA A 72 -3.08 -38.57 -21.87
CA ALA A 72 -4.06 -37.61 -21.35
C ALA A 72 -3.47 -36.82 -20.17
N GLU A 73 -3.63 -35.51 -20.23
CA GLU A 73 -3.26 -34.60 -19.15
C GLU A 73 -4.52 -34.04 -18.47
N ALA A 74 -4.55 -34.08 -17.15
CA ALA A 74 -5.60 -33.45 -16.36
C ALA A 74 -5.20 -32.03 -15.93
N ARG A 75 -6.18 -31.14 -15.84
CA ARG A 75 -6.00 -29.81 -15.23
C ARG A 75 -6.50 -29.87 -13.80
N VAL A 76 -5.61 -29.52 -12.86
CA VAL A 76 -5.91 -29.50 -11.42
C VAL A 76 -6.40 -28.11 -11.03
N ARG A 77 -7.45 -28.07 -10.24
CA ARG A 77 -7.96 -26.86 -9.62
C ARG A 77 -7.39 -26.71 -8.21
N ALA A 78 -7.03 -25.52 -7.83
CA ALA A 78 -6.61 -25.17 -6.48
C ALA A 78 -7.58 -24.14 -5.90
N ASN A 79 -7.83 -24.20 -4.60
CA ASN A 79 -8.62 -23.20 -3.91
C ASN A 79 -7.69 -22.15 -3.28
N VAL A 80 -8.06 -20.90 -3.44
CA VAL A 80 -7.43 -19.76 -2.79
C VAL A 80 -8.43 -19.17 -1.80
N THR A 81 -7.97 -18.91 -0.60
CA THR A 81 -8.78 -18.40 0.51
C THR A 81 -8.38 -16.99 0.90
N ASN A 82 -9.33 -16.20 1.36
CA ASN A 82 -9.08 -14.92 2.01
C ASN A 82 -10.11 -14.70 3.13
N VAL A 83 -9.88 -13.73 3.99
CA VAL A 83 -10.74 -13.42 5.14
C VAL A 83 -11.23 -11.97 5.07
N THR A 84 -12.40 -11.75 5.65
CA THR A 84 -12.93 -10.40 5.83
C THR A 84 -12.23 -9.70 7.01
N GLN A 85 -12.06 -8.39 6.91
CA GLN A 85 -11.42 -7.54 7.91
C GLN A 85 -12.42 -6.50 8.42
N ILE A 86 -12.26 -6.08 9.66
CA ILE A 86 -13.06 -4.99 10.25
C ILE A 86 -12.16 -3.77 10.37
N HIS A 87 -12.61 -2.66 9.81
CA HIS A 87 -12.02 -1.34 10.02
C HIS A 87 -12.90 -0.57 10.98
N GLN A 88 -12.31 0.03 12.00
CA GLN A 88 -13.02 0.76 13.04
C GLN A 88 -12.25 2.00 13.47
N GLU A 89 -12.95 3.12 13.52
CA GLU A 89 -12.43 4.38 14.01
C GLU A 89 -13.40 5.01 15.03
N LYS A 90 -12.89 5.89 15.88
CA LYS A 90 -13.67 6.57 16.90
C LYS A 90 -13.50 8.08 16.82
N VAL A 91 -14.61 8.80 16.72
CA VAL A 91 -14.67 10.26 16.86
C VAL A 91 -15.13 10.63 18.26
N SER A 92 -14.43 11.53 18.91
CA SER A 92 -14.81 12.10 20.21
C SER A 92 -14.58 13.61 20.20
N VAL A 93 -15.65 14.36 20.44
CA VAL A 93 -15.63 15.82 20.52
C VAL A 93 -16.19 16.25 21.88
N ALA A 94 -15.46 17.09 22.58
CA ALA A 94 -15.92 17.64 23.85
C ALA A 94 -17.14 18.56 23.64
N TYR A 95 -18.08 18.49 24.59
CA TYR A 95 -19.30 19.32 24.52
C TYR A 95 -19.00 20.80 24.39
N SER A 96 -18.04 21.32 25.18
CA SER A 96 -17.63 22.73 25.14
C SER A 96 -17.09 23.13 23.76
N LYS A 97 -16.37 22.24 23.08
CA LYS A 97 -15.88 22.50 21.72
C LYS A 97 -17.01 22.52 20.70
N GLN A 98 -17.97 21.62 20.81
CA GLN A 98 -19.13 21.56 19.92
C GLN A 98 -20.07 22.78 20.13
N ALA A 99 -20.16 23.28 21.36
CA ALA A 99 -20.99 24.44 21.71
C ALA A 99 -20.31 25.77 21.41
N ALA A 100 -19.00 25.84 21.20
CA ALA A 100 -18.26 27.04 20.96
C ALA A 100 -18.66 27.67 19.58
N ARG A 101 -19.07 28.96 19.60
CA ARG A 101 -19.47 29.71 18.42
C ARG A 101 -18.74 31.05 18.36
N GLY A 102 -18.62 31.64 17.16
CA GLY A 102 -18.07 32.97 16.95
C GLY A 102 -16.58 33.12 17.25
N GLN A 103 -15.83 32.04 17.33
CA GLN A 103 -14.37 32.06 17.50
C GLN A 103 -13.68 32.37 16.18
N LYS A 104 -12.80 33.38 16.17
CA LYS A 104 -12.05 33.77 14.96
C LYS A 104 -10.94 32.78 14.61
N ALA A 105 -10.47 31.98 15.60
CA ALA A 105 -9.46 30.95 15.43
C ALA A 105 -10.02 29.66 15.99
N GLY A 106 -10.57 28.83 15.18
CA GLY A 106 -11.11 27.55 15.60
C GLY A 106 -11.87 26.89 14.47
N THR A 107 -12.08 25.60 14.60
CA THR A 107 -12.73 24.79 13.58
C THR A 107 -14.25 24.89 13.59
N ASN A 108 -14.83 25.48 14.63
CA ASN A 108 -16.28 25.66 14.77
C ASN A 108 -16.69 27.15 14.66
N ASN A 109 -16.41 27.79 13.53
CA ASN A 109 -16.69 29.20 13.30
C ASN A 109 -17.80 29.34 12.25
N ASP A 110 -18.83 30.12 12.57
CA ASP A 110 -19.98 30.41 11.68
C ASP A 110 -19.64 31.28 10.46
N GLN A 111 -18.40 31.72 10.32
CA GLN A 111 -18.00 32.54 9.17
C GLN A 111 -17.72 31.66 7.94
N SER A 112 -18.10 32.13 6.78
CA SER A 112 -17.97 31.45 5.50
C SER A 112 -16.57 30.90 5.27
N GLY A 113 -16.48 29.60 5.02
CA GLY A 113 -15.21 28.88 4.72
C GLY A 113 -14.65 28.11 5.88
N ASN A 114 -15.22 28.18 7.07
CA ASN A 114 -14.80 27.37 8.22
C ASN A 114 -15.83 26.28 8.56
N VAL A 115 -15.49 25.40 9.49
CA VAL A 115 -16.28 24.23 9.86
C VAL A 115 -17.50 24.66 10.69
N GLN A 116 -18.71 24.34 10.25
CA GLN A 116 -19.96 24.66 10.95
C GLN A 116 -20.22 23.73 12.14
N SER A 117 -19.86 22.44 12.01
CA SER A 117 -20.02 21.41 13.05
C SER A 117 -18.73 20.65 13.17
N GLU A 118 -18.08 20.75 14.32
CA GLU A 118 -16.84 20.04 14.59
C GLU A 118 -17.02 18.52 14.50
N ARG A 119 -18.12 17.99 15.04
CA ARG A 119 -18.40 16.57 15.01
C ARG A 119 -18.55 16.05 13.57
N ASP A 120 -19.31 16.73 12.75
CA ASP A 120 -19.60 16.29 11.38
C ASP A 120 -18.35 16.41 10.51
N TRP A 121 -17.55 17.43 10.70
CA TRP A 121 -16.25 17.56 10.06
C TRP A 121 -15.30 16.42 10.44
N GLN A 122 -15.21 16.09 11.74
CA GLN A 122 -14.37 15.00 12.22
C GLN A 122 -14.84 13.63 11.65
N ILE A 123 -16.15 13.40 11.56
CA ILE A 123 -16.70 12.19 10.93
C ILE A 123 -16.30 12.14 9.45
N GLU A 124 -16.40 13.24 8.72
CA GLU A 124 -16.00 13.29 7.31
C GLU A 124 -14.51 12.97 7.13
N GLN A 125 -13.64 13.55 7.96
CA GLN A 125 -12.20 13.25 7.88
C GLN A 125 -11.90 11.78 8.23
N MET A 126 -12.58 11.23 9.24
CA MET A 126 -12.44 9.80 9.60
C MET A 126 -12.91 8.87 8.50
N LEU A 127 -13.99 9.18 7.81
CA LEU A 127 -14.43 8.38 6.65
C LEU A 127 -13.39 8.39 5.53
N LYS A 128 -12.79 9.55 5.25
CA LYS A 128 -11.69 9.65 4.27
C LYS A 128 -10.49 8.80 4.70
N GLN A 129 -10.11 8.86 5.97
CA GLN A 129 -9.03 8.06 6.52
C GLN A 129 -9.33 6.55 6.42
N MET A 130 -10.54 6.13 6.77
CA MET A 130 -10.95 4.72 6.65
C MET A 130 -10.85 4.21 5.21
N ILE A 131 -11.21 5.00 4.22
CA ILE A 131 -11.08 4.61 2.81
C ILE A 131 -9.60 4.44 2.43
N LEU A 132 -8.71 5.31 2.92
CA LEU A 132 -7.26 5.16 2.73
C LEU A 132 -6.74 3.87 3.40
N ASP A 133 -7.20 3.55 4.59
CA ASP A 133 -6.80 2.34 5.32
C ASP A 133 -7.29 1.07 4.60
N VAL A 134 -8.48 1.11 4.00
CA VAL A 134 -9.02 0.03 3.18
C VAL A 134 -8.15 -0.15 1.92
N GLU A 135 -7.82 0.92 1.22
CA GLU A 135 -6.95 0.86 0.05
C GLU A 135 -5.58 0.29 0.40
N TRP A 136 -4.97 0.78 1.48
CA TRP A 136 -3.69 0.27 1.96
C TRP A 136 -3.75 -1.23 2.27
N SER A 137 -4.83 -1.68 2.91
CA SER A 137 -5.04 -3.10 3.24
C SER A 137 -5.21 -3.96 2.00
N PHE A 138 -5.89 -3.47 0.96
CA PHE A 138 -6.04 -4.20 -0.30
C PHE A 138 -4.73 -4.33 -1.08
N ILE A 139 -3.83 -3.37 -0.95
CA ILE A 139 -2.53 -3.42 -1.62
C ILE A 139 -1.49 -4.16 -0.77
N ASN A 140 -1.33 -3.78 0.50
CA ASN A 140 -0.21 -4.20 1.36
C ASN A 140 -0.62 -5.16 2.49
N GLY A 141 -1.90 -5.51 2.61
CA GLY A 141 -2.40 -6.32 3.71
C GLY A 141 -1.70 -7.67 3.83
N THR A 142 -1.44 -8.07 5.06
CA THR A 142 -0.83 -9.36 5.39
C THR A 142 -1.91 -10.32 5.88
N TYR A 143 -2.03 -11.48 5.24
CA TYR A 143 -3.05 -12.45 5.60
C TYR A 143 -2.90 -12.97 7.04
N ALA A 144 -3.96 -12.89 7.82
CA ALA A 144 -4.05 -13.52 9.12
C ALA A 144 -5.45 -14.05 9.39
N LYS A 145 -5.55 -15.35 9.67
CA LYS A 145 -6.77 -16.04 10.09
C LYS A 145 -6.56 -16.62 11.48
N PRO A 146 -6.73 -15.85 12.56
CA PRO A 146 -6.57 -16.37 13.91
C PRO A 146 -7.71 -17.32 14.29
N GLY A 147 -7.40 -18.32 15.12
CA GLY A 147 -8.39 -19.28 15.62
C GLY A 147 -9.27 -18.74 16.75
N SER A 148 -9.00 -17.55 17.28
CA SER A 148 -9.76 -16.92 18.34
C SER A 148 -9.95 -15.43 18.10
N ASN A 149 -10.94 -14.83 18.77
CA ASN A 149 -11.22 -13.38 18.65
C ASN A 149 -10.24 -12.50 19.45
N GLY A 150 -9.18 -13.06 20.03
CA GLY A 150 -8.12 -12.28 20.71
C GLY A 150 -7.14 -11.59 19.74
N THR A 151 -7.14 -11.99 18.48
CA THR A 151 -6.32 -11.39 17.42
C THR A 151 -7.21 -11.01 16.23
N ALA A 152 -6.98 -9.85 15.67
CA ALA A 152 -7.74 -9.37 14.51
C ALA A 152 -7.45 -10.20 13.26
N ARG A 153 -8.50 -10.47 12.47
CA ARG A 153 -8.36 -11.01 11.12
C ARG A 153 -7.82 -9.94 10.20
N GLN A 154 -6.96 -10.34 9.26
CA GLN A 154 -6.36 -9.44 8.28
C GLN A 154 -6.51 -10.01 6.87
N THR A 155 -7.04 -9.21 5.97
CA THR A 155 -7.21 -9.55 4.56
C THR A 155 -5.86 -9.62 3.86
N ARG A 156 -5.66 -10.63 2.99
CA ARG A 156 -4.49 -10.70 2.12
C ARG A 156 -4.54 -9.61 1.07
N GLY A 157 -3.52 -8.77 1.05
CA GLY A 157 -3.37 -7.74 0.03
C GLY A 157 -2.77 -8.26 -1.28
N LEU A 158 -2.83 -7.42 -2.30
CA LEU A 158 -2.36 -7.72 -3.65
C LEU A 158 -0.86 -8.09 -3.68
N VAL A 159 -0.02 -7.34 -2.96
CA VAL A 159 1.43 -7.57 -2.90
C VAL A 159 1.75 -8.96 -2.32
N GLN A 160 1.05 -9.38 -1.28
CA GLN A 160 1.22 -10.71 -0.70
C GLN A 160 0.63 -11.82 -1.59
N ALA A 161 -0.40 -11.53 -2.38
CA ALA A 161 -1.01 -12.50 -3.30
C ALA A 161 -0.10 -12.83 -4.50
N ILE A 162 0.77 -11.90 -4.89
CA ILE A 162 1.72 -12.09 -5.98
C ILE A 162 2.90 -12.90 -5.44
N THR A 163 3.00 -14.18 -5.83
CA THR A 163 4.06 -15.10 -5.38
C THR A 163 5.12 -15.38 -6.45
N THR A 164 4.82 -15.12 -7.72
CA THR A 164 5.72 -15.39 -8.86
C THR A 164 5.91 -14.13 -9.69
N ASN A 165 7.00 -14.08 -10.44
CA ASN A 165 7.33 -12.96 -11.35
C ASN A 165 7.35 -11.58 -10.64
N LYS A 166 7.78 -11.57 -9.36
CA LYS A 166 7.95 -10.34 -8.59
C LYS A 166 9.42 -9.97 -8.47
N LEU A 167 9.69 -8.68 -8.57
CA LEU A 167 10.98 -8.12 -8.19
C LEU A 167 10.85 -7.60 -6.76
N GLU A 168 11.52 -8.25 -5.83
CA GLU A 168 11.58 -7.77 -4.46
C GLU A 168 12.68 -6.71 -4.34
N ARG A 169 12.47 -5.75 -3.44
CA ARG A 169 13.52 -4.80 -3.09
C ARG A 169 14.69 -5.59 -2.53
N GLY A 170 15.84 -5.48 -3.18
CA GLY A 170 17.03 -6.22 -2.83
C GLY A 170 17.54 -5.90 -1.42
N THR A 171 18.36 -6.79 -0.91
CA THR A 171 19.10 -6.63 0.33
C THR A 171 20.18 -5.55 0.16
N ALA A 172 20.47 -4.80 1.21
CA ALA A 172 21.52 -3.78 1.17
C ALA A 172 22.90 -4.41 0.91
N ILE A 173 23.68 -3.78 0.07
CA ILE A 173 25.08 -4.13 -0.12
C ILE A 173 25.84 -3.69 1.14
N THR A 174 26.53 -4.61 1.79
CA THR A 174 27.33 -4.34 2.99
C THR A 174 28.82 -4.08 2.68
N GLY A 175 29.27 -4.44 1.50
CA GLY A 175 30.63 -4.19 1.03
C GLY A 175 30.80 -4.45 -0.46
N ALA A 176 31.79 -3.80 -1.04
CA ALA A 176 32.24 -4.04 -2.40
C ALA A 176 33.77 -3.99 -2.45
N SER A 177 34.41 -4.91 -3.14
CA SER A 177 35.85 -4.99 -3.32
C SER A 177 36.20 -4.98 -4.80
N SER A 178 36.91 -3.97 -5.23
CA SER A 178 37.45 -3.91 -6.60
C SER A 178 38.69 -4.79 -6.82
N ALA A 179 39.35 -5.19 -5.75
CA ALA A 179 40.52 -6.08 -5.82
C ALA A 179 40.13 -7.55 -6.08
N THR A 180 38.94 -7.94 -5.68
CA THR A 180 38.41 -9.29 -5.85
C THR A 180 37.14 -9.35 -6.73
N ASP A 181 36.72 -8.22 -7.28
CA ASP A 181 35.50 -8.08 -8.10
C ASP A 181 34.26 -8.66 -7.42
N THR A 182 34.17 -8.50 -6.08
CA THR A 182 33.10 -9.07 -5.27
C THR A 182 32.21 -8.02 -4.65
N ILE A 183 30.94 -8.35 -4.53
CA ILE A 183 29.95 -7.57 -3.80
C ILE A 183 29.43 -8.41 -2.66
N THR A 184 29.47 -7.84 -1.45
CA THR A 184 29.01 -8.50 -0.24
C THR A 184 27.61 -8.00 0.11
N SER A 185 26.69 -8.94 0.28
CA SER A 185 25.35 -8.70 0.79
C SER A 185 24.98 -9.86 1.68
N THR A 186 24.86 -9.61 2.97
CA THR A 186 24.61 -10.66 3.97
C THR A 186 23.22 -11.25 3.79
N ALA A 187 23.11 -12.57 3.84
CA ALA A 187 21.86 -13.32 3.76
C ALA A 187 21.01 -12.95 2.51
N HIS A 188 21.66 -12.76 1.37
CA HIS A 188 20.96 -12.34 0.15
C HIS A 188 20.11 -13.45 -0.48
N GLY A 189 20.33 -14.71 -0.16
CA GLY A 189 19.55 -15.86 -0.66
C GLY A 189 19.54 -16.07 -2.19
N LEU A 190 20.37 -15.34 -2.94
CA LEU A 190 20.42 -15.42 -4.40
C LEU A 190 21.16 -16.67 -4.87
N ALA A 191 20.70 -17.28 -5.95
CA ALA A 191 21.40 -18.35 -6.66
C ALA A 191 22.31 -17.77 -7.76
N ASN A 192 23.27 -18.58 -8.24
CA ASN A 192 24.00 -18.22 -9.47
C ASN A 192 23.02 -18.03 -10.62
N ASP A 193 23.37 -17.19 -11.56
CA ASP A 193 22.57 -16.79 -12.74
C ASP A 193 21.27 -16.02 -12.41
N THR A 194 21.03 -15.68 -11.14
CA THR A 194 19.92 -14.80 -10.78
C THR A 194 20.17 -13.39 -11.33
N ALA A 195 19.20 -12.84 -12.03
CA ALA A 195 19.25 -11.46 -12.53
C ALA A 195 19.02 -10.47 -11.37
N ILE A 196 19.89 -9.50 -11.24
CA ILE A 196 19.85 -8.45 -10.22
C ILE A 196 19.99 -7.08 -10.87
N VAL A 197 19.40 -6.08 -10.22
CA VAL A 197 19.52 -4.68 -10.62
C VAL A 197 19.90 -3.87 -9.39
N PHE A 198 20.95 -3.09 -9.50
CA PHE A 198 21.36 -2.17 -8.44
C PHE A 198 20.54 -0.88 -8.56
N THR A 199 19.86 -0.48 -7.52
CA THR A 199 19.14 0.80 -7.44
C THR A 199 20.10 1.95 -7.15
N GLU A 200 21.15 1.65 -6.39
CA GLU A 200 22.22 2.59 -6.03
C GLU A 200 23.55 1.85 -6.05
N THR A 201 24.63 2.52 -6.44
CA THR A 201 25.96 1.90 -6.55
C THR A 201 26.84 2.17 -5.35
N GLY A 202 26.49 3.14 -4.49
CA GLY A 202 27.29 3.51 -3.32
C GLY A 202 28.76 3.78 -3.68
N ALA A 203 29.68 3.11 -2.97
CA ALA A 203 31.12 3.18 -3.22
C ALA A 203 31.62 2.13 -4.25
N ALA A 204 30.75 1.31 -4.81
CA ALA A 204 31.14 0.27 -5.77
C ALA A 204 31.46 0.88 -7.15
N THR A 205 32.68 0.68 -7.63
CA THR A 205 33.12 1.11 -8.95
C THR A 205 32.82 0.03 -9.98
N GLY A 206 32.48 0.44 -11.20
CA GLY A 206 32.19 -0.49 -12.31
C GLY A 206 30.73 -0.96 -12.40
N ILE A 207 29.89 -0.60 -11.43
CA ILE A 207 28.47 -0.91 -11.45
C ILE A 207 27.69 0.33 -11.91
N VAL A 208 26.68 0.11 -12.76
CA VAL A 208 25.76 1.15 -13.23
C VAL A 208 24.37 0.86 -12.66
N ALA A 209 23.81 1.82 -11.94
CA ALA A 209 22.45 1.70 -11.43
C ALA A 209 21.43 1.53 -12.55
N GLY A 210 20.42 0.68 -12.34
CA GLY A 210 19.40 0.37 -13.32
C GLY A 210 19.80 -0.65 -14.40
N ARG A 211 21.07 -1.07 -14.45
CA ARG A 211 21.53 -2.11 -15.38
C ARG A 211 21.33 -3.51 -14.78
N VAL A 212 20.99 -4.47 -15.61
CA VAL A 212 20.86 -5.88 -15.22
C VAL A 212 22.24 -6.52 -15.16
N TYR A 213 22.54 -7.20 -14.07
CA TYR A 213 23.70 -8.05 -13.84
C TYR A 213 23.23 -9.45 -13.44
N TYR A 214 24.11 -10.42 -13.56
CA TYR A 214 23.81 -11.80 -13.13
C TYR A 214 24.79 -12.21 -12.03
N VAL A 215 24.27 -12.93 -11.05
CA VAL A 215 25.10 -13.47 -9.98
C VAL A 215 26.01 -14.53 -10.53
N ALA A 216 27.32 -14.36 -10.36
CA ALA A 216 28.33 -15.34 -10.73
C ALA A 216 29.12 -15.75 -9.48
N SER A 217 29.43 -17.03 -9.34
CA SER A 217 30.32 -17.54 -8.28
C SER A 217 29.88 -17.14 -6.86
N LYS A 218 28.60 -17.42 -6.52
CA LYS A 218 28.08 -17.20 -5.16
C LYS A 218 28.98 -17.88 -4.13
N ALA A 219 29.53 -17.10 -3.19
CA ALA A 219 30.13 -17.65 -1.97
C ALA A 219 29.01 -18.02 -0.97
N THR A 220 29.33 -18.87 -0.03
CA THR A 220 28.39 -19.28 1.04
C THR A 220 28.07 -18.06 1.91
N ASP A 221 26.79 -17.85 2.20
CA ASP A 221 26.31 -16.86 3.17
C ASP A 221 26.72 -17.25 4.59
#